data_2343187adbd1f95984f7590931f5700b
#
_entry.id   2343187adbd1f95984f7590931f5700b
#
_cell.length_a   1.000
_cell.length_b   1.000
_cell.length_c   1.000
_cell.angle_alpha   90.00
_cell.angle_beta   90.00
_cell.angle_gamma   90.00
#
_symmetry.space_group_name_H-M   'P 1'
#
loop_
_entity.id
_entity.type
_entity.pdbx_description
1 polymer ?
#
loop_
_entity_poly.entity_id
_entity_poly.type
_entity_poly.pdbx_seq_one_letter_code
_entity_poly.pdbx_strand_id
1 'polypeptide(L)'
;MAPKREMRDDMTVLVTGGAGYIGSHMVHALVEAGERVAVIDNLTTGFAAFVPPSVPLVVGDAGDEALVGHAIAEHGVESVIHFAGSVVVPDSMRDPLGYYRNNTMTTRALLNAVVRGGVTRFIFSSTAAVYGNPDRVPVAETAPTRPLSPYGSSKLMTEIMLHDTAAAHGTSYAVLRYFNVAGADPEGRIGLATVGATHLLKIAVEAATGQRAKIDVFGTDYPTPDGSCIRDFIHVSDLAQAHRAALAYLRNSGRSTTLNCGYGRGYSVLETIEAVRRVSGRNFAVQYAARRPGDIMTMVADTSRIRATLDWTPQYDDLDTIATHALAWETKLMSERNADQQHAASA
;
A
#
# COMPACT_ATOMS: atom_id res chain seq x y z
N MET A 1 -0.22 24.33 34.37
CA MET A 1 0.81 23.79 33.48
C MET A 1 0.88 22.29 33.72
N ALA A 2 0.36 21.48 32.80
CA ALA A 2 0.52 20.04 32.84
C ALA A 2 1.98 19.70 32.48
N PRO A 3 2.63 18.72 33.15
CA PRO A 3 4.00 18.35 32.83
C PRO A 3 4.06 17.88 31.38
N LYS A 4 5.02 18.40 30.60
CA LYS A 4 5.43 17.83 29.31
C LYS A 4 5.82 16.38 29.60
N ARG A 5 5.04 15.44 29.05
CA ARG A 5 5.38 14.02 29.07
C ARG A 5 6.70 13.91 28.32
N GLU A 6 7.79 13.59 29.02
CA GLU A 6 9.04 13.20 28.39
C GLU A 6 8.73 12.16 27.35
N MET A 7 9.22 12.34 26.12
CA MET A 7 9.11 11.31 25.07
C MET A 7 9.82 10.08 25.64
N ARG A 8 9.03 9.02 25.89
CA ARG A 8 9.60 7.75 26.35
C ARG A 8 10.40 7.18 25.18
N ASP A 9 11.68 7.00 25.38
CA ASP A 9 12.61 6.31 24.46
C ASP A 9 12.20 4.86 24.12
N ASP A 10 11.09 4.38 24.64
CA ASP A 10 10.64 2.98 24.60
C ASP A 10 9.42 2.72 23.69
N MET A 11 8.96 3.69 22.88
CA MET A 11 7.74 3.50 22.07
C MET A 11 8.05 2.82 20.75
N THR A 12 7.45 1.65 20.52
CA THR A 12 7.63 0.85 19.30
C THR A 12 6.41 0.96 18.38
N VAL A 13 6.66 1.05 17.07
CA VAL A 13 5.64 0.95 16.01
C VAL A 13 5.60 -0.48 15.51
N LEU A 14 4.45 -1.14 15.63
CA LEU A 14 4.22 -2.44 15.04
C LEU A 14 3.71 -2.29 13.60
N VAL A 15 4.41 -2.89 12.64
CA VAL A 15 4.00 -2.92 11.23
C VAL A 15 3.54 -4.32 10.87
N THR A 16 2.25 -4.52 10.61
CA THR A 16 1.76 -5.79 10.10
C THR A 16 1.79 -5.80 8.57
N GLY A 17 2.21 -6.91 7.98
CA GLY A 17 2.51 -6.97 6.54
C GLY A 17 3.80 -6.22 6.18
N GLY A 18 4.72 -6.08 7.14
CA GLY A 18 5.94 -5.29 7.00
C GLY A 18 7.01 -5.91 6.11
N ALA A 19 6.87 -7.17 5.70
CA ALA A 19 7.73 -7.82 4.72
C ALA A 19 7.17 -7.71 3.28
N GLY A 20 5.95 -7.18 3.10
CA GLY A 20 5.32 -6.93 1.81
C GLY A 20 5.83 -5.66 1.11
N TYR A 21 5.37 -5.42 -0.11
CA TYR A 21 5.81 -4.30 -0.95
C TYR A 21 5.72 -2.94 -0.24
N ILE A 22 4.51 -2.52 0.19
CA ILE A 22 4.31 -1.21 0.83
C ILE A 22 4.85 -1.23 2.27
N GLY A 23 4.59 -2.34 3.00
CA GLY A 23 5.01 -2.47 4.39
C GLY A 23 6.51 -2.39 4.59
N SER A 24 7.32 -2.98 3.72
CA SER A 24 8.79 -2.90 3.81
C SER A 24 9.30 -1.47 3.59
N HIS A 25 8.74 -0.72 2.64
CA HIS A 25 9.08 0.71 2.47
C HIS A 25 8.73 1.51 3.73
N MET A 26 7.60 1.18 4.38
CA MET A 26 7.24 1.82 5.65
C MET A 26 8.23 1.47 6.77
N VAL A 27 8.64 0.20 6.87
CA VAL A 27 9.64 -0.25 7.87
C VAL A 27 10.96 0.51 7.68
N HIS A 28 11.47 0.58 6.44
CA HIS A 28 12.69 1.35 6.14
C HIS A 28 12.54 2.83 6.49
N ALA A 29 11.43 3.47 6.11
CA ALA A 29 11.17 4.88 6.40
C ALA A 29 11.10 5.17 7.92
N LEU A 30 10.57 4.25 8.72
CA LEU A 30 10.53 4.36 10.18
C LEU A 30 11.94 4.21 10.79
N VAL A 31 12.69 3.20 10.37
CA VAL A 31 14.06 2.96 10.85
C VAL A 31 14.97 4.15 10.53
N GLU A 32 14.90 4.69 9.31
CA GLU A 32 15.64 5.89 8.89
C GLU A 32 15.26 7.13 9.70
N ALA A 33 14.01 7.20 10.18
CA ALA A 33 13.56 8.26 11.09
C ALA A 33 13.94 8.03 12.56
N GLY A 34 14.67 6.94 12.89
CA GLY A 34 15.06 6.59 14.24
C GLY A 34 13.97 5.97 15.10
N GLU A 35 12.87 5.51 14.49
CA GLU A 35 11.79 4.84 15.22
C GLU A 35 12.15 3.41 15.58
N ARG A 36 11.69 2.94 16.73
CA ARG A 36 11.73 1.51 17.07
C ARG A 36 10.58 0.82 16.35
N VAL A 37 10.89 -0.24 15.63
CA VAL A 37 9.94 -0.97 14.79
C VAL A 37 9.97 -2.44 15.14
N ALA A 38 8.79 -3.08 15.13
CA ALA A 38 8.63 -4.53 15.08
C ALA A 38 7.71 -4.88 13.91
N VAL A 39 7.90 -6.04 13.31
CA VAL A 39 7.12 -6.50 12.15
C VAL A 39 6.41 -7.80 12.49
N ILE A 40 5.12 -7.92 12.08
CA ILE A 40 4.41 -9.20 11.96
C ILE A 40 4.09 -9.41 10.48
N ASP A 41 4.51 -10.56 9.93
CA ASP A 41 4.21 -10.95 8.56
C ASP A 41 4.16 -12.49 8.45
N ASN A 42 3.21 -13.05 7.73
CA ASN A 42 3.12 -14.49 7.52
C ASN A 42 3.93 -14.98 6.32
N LEU A 43 4.62 -14.06 5.63
CA LEU A 43 5.48 -14.30 4.48
C LEU A 43 4.78 -14.97 3.27
N THR A 44 3.45 -14.90 3.20
CA THR A 44 2.68 -15.47 2.06
C THR A 44 3.03 -14.75 0.74
N THR A 45 3.20 -13.42 0.79
CA THR A 45 3.60 -12.58 -0.35
C THR A 45 4.77 -11.67 0.00
N GLY A 46 5.12 -11.57 1.27
CA GLY A 46 6.25 -10.81 1.78
C GLY A 46 7.56 -11.60 1.73
N PHE A 47 8.66 -10.86 1.80
CA PHE A 47 10.02 -11.41 1.78
C PHE A 47 10.75 -10.99 3.06
N ALA A 48 11.20 -11.97 3.86
CA ALA A 48 11.94 -11.69 5.09
C ALA A 48 13.18 -10.82 4.84
N ALA A 49 13.82 -10.98 3.68
CA ALA A 49 14.98 -10.19 3.27
C ALA A 49 14.68 -8.68 3.06
N PHE A 50 13.40 -8.28 2.97
CA PHE A 50 13.01 -6.88 2.83
C PHE A 50 12.90 -6.17 4.18
N VAL A 51 12.93 -6.92 5.28
CA VAL A 51 12.94 -6.36 6.63
C VAL A 51 14.40 -6.14 7.04
N PRO A 52 14.78 -4.92 7.47
CA PRO A 52 16.14 -4.67 7.92
C PRO A 52 16.56 -5.63 9.07
N PRO A 53 17.79 -6.15 9.08
CA PRO A 53 18.24 -7.14 10.09
C PRO A 53 18.15 -6.64 11.54
N SER A 54 18.11 -5.33 11.75
CA SER A 54 17.95 -4.70 13.07
C SER A 54 16.50 -4.69 13.59
N VAL A 55 15.52 -5.05 12.73
CA VAL A 55 14.10 -5.00 13.06
C VAL A 55 13.59 -6.40 13.41
N PRO A 56 13.02 -6.60 14.61
CA PRO A 56 12.37 -7.87 14.96
C PRO A 56 11.28 -8.25 13.98
N LEU A 57 11.38 -9.44 13.37
CA LEU A 57 10.38 -10.03 12.48
C LEU A 57 9.72 -11.21 13.19
N VAL A 58 8.46 -11.05 13.56
CA VAL A 58 7.61 -12.11 14.09
C VAL A 58 6.88 -12.75 12.91
N VAL A 59 7.25 -13.98 12.57
CA VAL A 59 6.59 -14.73 11.48
C VAL A 59 5.29 -15.33 11.97
N GLY A 60 4.16 -14.85 11.44
CA GLY A 60 2.83 -15.36 11.80
C GLY A 60 1.69 -14.48 11.28
N ASP A 61 0.47 -14.92 11.56
CA ASP A 61 -0.75 -14.25 11.11
C ASP A 61 -1.10 -13.06 12.01
N ALA A 62 -1.35 -11.91 11.42
CA ALA A 62 -1.82 -10.72 12.13
C ALA A 62 -3.22 -10.91 12.78
N GLY A 63 -3.94 -11.95 12.43
CA GLY A 63 -5.20 -12.37 13.07
C GLY A 63 -5.02 -13.31 14.26
N ASP A 64 -3.82 -13.75 14.57
CA ASP A 64 -3.54 -14.51 15.80
C ASP A 64 -3.45 -13.55 16.99
N GLU A 65 -4.55 -13.44 17.75
CA GLU A 65 -4.65 -12.51 18.89
C GLU A 65 -3.59 -12.78 19.97
N ALA A 66 -3.18 -14.04 20.16
CA ALA A 66 -2.17 -14.38 21.16
C ALA A 66 -0.78 -13.96 20.71
N LEU A 67 -0.40 -14.22 19.46
CA LEU A 67 0.85 -13.81 18.86
C LEU A 67 0.98 -12.27 18.84
N VAL A 68 -0.07 -11.58 18.40
CA VAL A 68 -0.10 -10.12 18.38
C VAL A 68 -0.01 -9.54 19.78
N GLY A 69 -0.79 -10.08 20.74
CA GLY A 69 -0.74 -9.66 22.14
C GLY A 69 0.65 -9.83 22.77
N HIS A 70 1.32 -10.95 22.47
CA HIS A 70 2.69 -11.20 22.91
C HIS A 70 3.66 -10.17 22.31
N ALA A 71 3.59 -9.93 20.99
CA ALA A 71 4.44 -8.93 20.33
C ALA A 71 4.22 -7.51 20.87
N ILE A 72 2.96 -7.14 21.16
CA ILE A 72 2.64 -5.83 21.78
C ILE A 72 3.32 -5.70 23.15
N ALA A 73 3.23 -6.74 23.99
CA ALA A 73 3.81 -6.70 25.33
C ALA A 73 5.35 -6.75 25.30
N GLU A 74 5.94 -7.64 24.50
CA GLU A 74 7.38 -7.83 24.41
C GLU A 74 8.11 -6.58 23.88
N HIS A 75 7.54 -5.92 22.86
CA HIS A 75 8.19 -4.80 22.21
C HIS A 75 7.71 -3.43 22.70
N GLY A 76 6.77 -3.35 23.65
CA GLY A 76 6.23 -2.08 24.16
C GLY A 76 5.53 -1.26 23.05
N VAL A 77 4.66 -1.91 22.27
CA VAL A 77 3.99 -1.29 21.11
C VAL A 77 3.03 -0.20 21.54
N GLU A 78 3.17 1.00 20.96
CA GLU A 78 2.27 2.15 21.19
C GLU A 78 1.37 2.45 19.99
N SER A 79 1.80 2.08 18.80
CA SER A 79 1.13 2.37 17.54
C SER A 79 1.19 1.15 16.61
N VAL A 80 0.14 0.93 15.84
CA VAL A 80 0.08 -0.11 14.80
C VAL A 80 -0.10 0.53 13.43
N ILE A 81 0.67 0.08 12.44
CA ILE A 81 0.44 0.39 11.02
C ILE A 81 0.11 -0.92 10.32
N HIS A 82 -1.10 -1.01 9.77
CA HIS A 82 -1.66 -2.26 9.26
C HIS A 82 -1.69 -2.31 7.74
N PHE A 83 -0.77 -3.08 7.15
CA PHE A 83 -0.72 -3.38 5.72
C PHE A 83 -1.14 -4.81 5.38
N ALA A 84 -1.09 -5.74 6.34
CA ALA A 84 -1.42 -7.13 6.08
C ALA A 84 -2.82 -7.30 5.47
N GLY A 85 -2.91 -8.09 4.39
CA GLY A 85 -4.18 -8.36 3.73
C GLY A 85 -4.03 -8.70 2.25
N SER A 86 -5.06 -9.34 1.69
CA SER A 86 -5.16 -9.64 0.26
C SER A 86 -5.56 -8.40 -0.53
N VAL A 87 -4.93 -8.16 -1.70
CA VAL A 87 -5.05 -6.89 -2.44
C VAL A 87 -5.47 -7.04 -3.91
N VAL A 88 -5.57 -8.26 -4.45
CA VAL A 88 -5.83 -8.51 -5.86
C VAL A 88 -7.34 -8.50 -6.13
N VAL A 89 -7.84 -7.43 -6.75
CA VAL A 89 -9.29 -7.24 -7.01
C VAL A 89 -9.92 -8.41 -7.79
N PRO A 90 -9.35 -8.90 -8.92
CA PRO A 90 -9.91 -10.05 -9.62
C PRO A 90 -10.01 -11.33 -8.75
N ASP A 91 -9.06 -11.56 -7.86
CA ASP A 91 -9.08 -12.73 -6.97
C ASP A 91 -10.20 -12.60 -5.94
N SER A 92 -10.48 -11.38 -5.46
CA SER A 92 -11.60 -11.14 -4.54
C SER A 92 -12.95 -11.50 -5.17
N MET A 93 -13.10 -11.34 -6.48
CA MET A 93 -14.32 -11.72 -7.20
C MET A 93 -14.46 -13.25 -7.32
N ARG A 94 -13.35 -13.98 -7.34
CA ARG A 94 -13.32 -15.45 -7.40
C ARG A 94 -13.49 -16.11 -6.03
N ASP A 95 -12.87 -15.52 -4.99
CA ASP A 95 -12.95 -16.00 -3.61
C ASP A 95 -13.32 -14.87 -2.63
N PRO A 96 -14.59 -14.42 -2.62
CA PRO A 96 -15.03 -13.34 -1.74
C PRO A 96 -14.91 -13.69 -0.26
N LEU A 97 -15.22 -14.93 0.13
CA LEU A 97 -15.17 -15.35 1.53
C LEU A 97 -13.73 -15.44 2.06
N GLY A 98 -12.79 -15.87 1.23
CA GLY A 98 -11.36 -15.83 1.53
C GLY A 98 -10.88 -14.40 1.78
N TYR A 99 -11.35 -13.42 0.99
CA TYR A 99 -11.03 -12.01 1.20
C TYR A 99 -11.63 -11.44 2.49
N TYR A 100 -12.88 -11.75 2.80
CA TYR A 100 -13.46 -11.34 4.09
C TYR A 100 -12.75 -11.99 5.28
N ARG A 101 -12.37 -13.27 5.18
CA ARG A 101 -11.59 -13.93 6.22
C ARG A 101 -10.24 -13.24 6.40
N ASN A 102 -9.47 -13.07 5.31
CA ASN A 102 -8.09 -12.57 5.38
C ASN A 102 -7.99 -11.06 5.67
N ASN A 103 -8.94 -10.27 5.23
CA ASN A 103 -8.93 -8.82 5.46
C ASN A 103 -9.78 -8.45 6.68
N THR A 104 -11.07 -8.78 6.67
CA THR A 104 -12.02 -8.30 7.69
C THR A 104 -11.87 -9.05 9.02
N MET A 105 -11.84 -10.39 8.99
CA MET A 105 -11.76 -11.18 10.23
C MET A 105 -10.38 -11.07 10.87
N THR A 106 -9.31 -11.11 10.07
CA THR A 106 -7.93 -10.87 10.55
C THR A 106 -7.82 -9.50 11.21
N THR A 107 -8.33 -8.43 10.57
CA THR A 107 -8.27 -7.10 11.17
C THR A 107 -9.14 -6.99 12.43
N ARG A 108 -10.31 -7.63 12.47
CA ARG A 108 -11.12 -7.69 13.70
C ARG A 108 -10.33 -8.29 14.87
N ALA A 109 -9.64 -9.41 14.63
CA ALA A 109 -8.81 -10.06 15.65
C ALA A 109 -7.62 -9.18 16.07
N LEU A 110 -6.95 -8.55 15.10
CA LEU A 110 -5.88 -7.57 15.35
C LEU A 110 -6.37 -6.42 16.23
N LEU A 111 -7.53 -5.82 15.92
CA LEU A 111 -8.12 -4.74 16.72
C LEU A 111 -8.43 -5.16 18.15
N ASN A 112 -8.90 -6.42 18.35
CA ASN A 112 -9.13 -6.95 19.68
C ASN A 112 -7.83 -7.05 20.50
N ALA A 113 -6.74 -7.54 19.89
CA ALA A 113 -5.43 -7.57 20.53
C ALA A 113 -4.87 -6.17 20.82
N VAL A 114 -5.06 -5.22 19.88
CA VAL A 114 -4.68 -3.80 20.02
C VAL A 114 -5.36 -3.16 21.22
N VAL A 115 -6.69 -3.33 21.36
CA VAL A 115 -7.47 -2.79 22.48
C VAL A 115 -7.02 -3.40 23.80
N ARG A 116 -6.89 -4.74 23.86
CA ARG A 116 -6.43 -5.46 25.07
C ARG A 116 -5.01 -5.08 25.47
N GLY A 117 -4.14 -4.83 24.50
CA GLY A 117 -2.75 -4.41 24.71
C GLY A 117 -2.59 -2.93 25.07
N GLY A 118 -3.68 -2.14 25.12
CA GLY A 118 -3.64 -0.72 25.44
C GLY A 118 -2.98 0.16 24.38
N VAL A 119 -2.87 -0.33 23.12
CA VAL A 119 -2.34 0.45 22.00
C VAL A 119 -3.33 1.57 21.65
N THR A 120 -2.84 2.79 21.58
CA THR A 120 -3.70 3.99 21.47
C THR A 120 -3.79 4.56 20.05
N ARG A 121 -2.97 4.08 19.10
CA ARG A 121 -2.92 4.64 17.73
C ARG A 121 -2.92 3.53 16.71
N PHE A 122 -3.75 3.69 15.67
CA PHE A 122 -3.85 2.74 14.58
C PHE A 122 -3.85 3.45 13.24
N ILE A 123 -2.95 3.06 12.32
CA ILE A 123 -2.95 3.57 10.95
C ILE A 123 -3.34 2.42 10.02
N PHE A 124 -4.33 2.67 9.19
CA PHE A 124 -4.89 1.69 8.29
C PHE A 124 -4.63 2.02 6.83
N SER A 125 -4.03 1.06 6.16
CA SER A 125 -3.81 1.00 4.73
C SER A 125 -5.14 0.64 4.03
N SER A 126 -5.94 1.67 3.69
CA SER A 126 -7.18 1.53 2.94
C SER A 126 -6.96 1.76 1.44
N THR A 127 -8.00 1.97 0.67
CA THR A 127 -7.96 1.97 -0.79
C THR A 127 -9.01 2.89 -1.40
N ALA A 128 -8.72 3.47 -2.58
CA ALA A 128 -9.72 4.13 -3.41
C ALA A 128 -10.86 3.20 -3.89
N ALA A 129 -10.65 1.88 -3.86
CA ALA A 129 -11.68 0.90 -4.23
C ALA A 129 -12.93 0.94 -3.33
N VAL A 130 -12.88 1.60 -2.15
CA VAL A 130 -14.05 1.82 -1.29
C VAL A 130 -15.09 2.74 -1.95
N TYR A 131 -14.68 3.61 -2.86
CA TYR A 131 -15.60 4.52 -3.56
C TYR A 131 -16.41 3.84 -4.67
N GLY A 132 -15.90 2.74 -5.24
CA GLY A 132 -16.48 2.13 -6.42
C GLY A 132 -16.36 3.09 -7.62
N ASN A 133 -17.50 3.35 -8.28
CA ASN A 133 -17.56 4.29 -9.40
C ASN A 133 -18.05 5.67 -8.90
N PRO A 134 -17.17 6.62 -8.65
CA PRO A 134 -17.54 7.91 -8.07
C PRO A 134 -18.28 8.79 -9.08
N ASP A 135 -19.28 9.55 -8.59
CA ASP A 135 -20.06 10.48 -9.41
C ASP A 135 -19.26 11.70 -9.87
N ARG A 136 -18.18 12.04 -9.13
CA ARG A 136 -17.30 13.17 -9.40
C ARG A 136 -15.83 12.79 -9.24
N VAL A 137 -14.98 13.34 -10.10
CA VAL A 137 -13.53 13.21 -10.08
C VAL A 137 -12.92 14.61 -10.24
N PRO A 138 -11.94 15.01 -9.42
CA PRO A 138 -11.28 14.24 -8.35
C PRO A 138 -12.23 13.83 -7.21
N VAL A 139 -12.01 12.61 -6.64
CA VAL A 139 -12.87 12.07 -5.59
C VAL A 139 -12.43 12.57 -4.21
N ALA A 140 -13.35 13.21 -3.48
CA ALA A 140 -13.11 13.65 -2.11
C ALA A 140 -13.48 12.57 -1.07
N GLU A 141 -12.95 12.67 0.15
CA GLU A 141 -13.24 11.71 1.23
C GLU A 141 -14.72 11.71 1.67
N THR A 142 -15.45 12.76 1.34
CA THR A 142 -16.90 12.88 1.58
C THR A 142 -17.76 12.18 0.52
N ALA A 143 -17.15 11.68 -0.56
CA ALA A 143 -17.87 10.95 -1.59
C ALA A 143 -18.47 9.65 -1.00
N PRO A 144 -19.65 9.23 -1.49
CA PRO A 144 -20.25 7.98 -1.05
C PRO A 144 -19.32 6.79 -1.28
N THR A 145 -19.22 5.91 -0.29
CA THR A 145 -18.48 4.66 -0.40
C THR A 145 -19.43 3.54 -0.88
N ARG A 146 -19.19 3.05 -2.10
CA ARG A 146 -20.02 2.02 -2.78
C ARG A 146 -19.09 1.02 -3.49
N PRO A 147 -18.32 0.20 -2.76
CA PRO A 147 -17.34 -0.69 -3.35
C PRO A 147 -17.98 -1.67 -4.34
N LEU A 148 -17.30 -1.92 -5.45
CA LEU A 148 -17.74 -2.82 -6.52
C LEU A 148 -17.09 -4.22 -6.43
N SER A 149 -16.26 -4.47 -5.42
CA SER A 149 -15.56 -5.74 -5.23
C SER A 149 -15.50 -6.15 -3.77
N PRO A 150 -15.41 -7.45 -3.48
CA PRO A 150 -15.20 -7.95 -2.11
C PRO A 150 -13.92 -7.37 -1.46
N TYR A 151 -12.87 -7.11 -2.24
CA TYR A 151 -11.69 -6.38 -1.75
C TYR A 151 -12.06 -5.00 -1.22
N GLY A 152 -12.72 -4.17 -2.02
CA GLY A 152 -13.16 -2.83 -1.59
C GLY A 152 -14.12 -2.89 -0.39
N SER A 153 -15.05 -3.84 -0.39
CA SER A 153 -15.97 -4.07 0.73
C SER A 153 -15.24 -4.47 2.01
N SER A 154 -14.25 -5.37 1.94
CA SER A 154 -13.47 -5.80 3.10
C SER A 154 -12.66 -4.65 3.73
N LYS A 155 -12.11 -3.76 2.89
CA LYS A 155 -11.40 -2.56 3.37
C LYS A 155 -12.37 -1.55 4.01
N LEU A 156 -13.55 -1.32 3.42
CA LEU A 156 -14.59 -0.46 3.99
C LEU A 156 -15.10 -0.99 5.34
N MET A 157 -15.32 -2.30 5.46
CA MET A 157 -15.69 -2.94 6.74
C MET A 157 -14.63 -2.67 7.81
N THR A 158 -13.35 -2.69 7.47
CA THR A 158 -12.27 -2.34 8.39
C THR A 158 -12.33 -0.86 8.83
N GLU A 159 -12.62 0.07 7.90
CA GLU A 159 -12.80 1.47 8.26
C GLU A 159 -13.95 1.67 9.28
N ILE A 160 -15.07 0.95 9.09
CA ILE A 160 -16.22 0.97 10.01
C ILE A 160 -15.81 0.41 11.38
N MET A 161 -15.14 -0.76 11.43
CA MET A 161 -14.67 -1.34 12.69
C MET A 161 -13.71 -0.41 13.44
N LEU A 162 -12.80 0.28 12.73
CA LEU A 162 -11.90 1.26 13.33
C LEU A 162 -12.63 2.43 13.94
N HIS A 163 -13.63 2.98 13.22
CA HIS A 163 -14.46 4.06 13.72
C HIS A 163 -15.16 3.67 15.04
N ASP A 164 -15.81 2.51 15.04
CA ASP A 164 -16.57 2.03 16.20
C ASP A 164 -15.63 1.68 17.37
N THR A 165 -14.48 1.06 17.10
CA THR A 165 -13.45 0.74 18.09
C THR A 165 -12.89 2.02 18.71
N ALA A 166 -12.62 3.04 17.92
CA ALA A 166 -12.14 4.34 18.41
C ALA A 166 -13.15 5.00 19.33
N ALA A 167 -14.44 4.99 18.96
CA ALA A 167 -15.52 5.54 19.77
C ALA A 167 -15.69 4.82 21.11
N ALA A 168 -15.52 3.49 21.12
CA ALA A 168 -15.71 2.66 22.31
C ALA A 168 -14.51 2.65 23.26
N HIS A 169 -13.28 2.73 22.72
CA HIS A 169 -12.05 2.48 23.48
C HIS A 169 -11.05 3.65 23.50
N GLY A 170 -11.35 4.75 22.83
CA GLY A 170 -10.50 5.94 22.82
C GLY A 170 -9.22 5.78 21.98
N THR A 171 -9.12 4.76 21.13
CA THR A 171 -8.04 4.60 20.15
C THR A 171 -8.18 5.65 19.06
N SER A 172 -7.12 6.38 18.75
CA SER A 172 -7.11 7.29 17.60
C SER A 172 -6.63 6.55 16.34
N TYR A 173 -7.18 6.91 15.17
CA TYR A 173 -6.80 6.26 13.92
C TYR A 173 -6.56 7.25 12.77
N ALA A 174 -5.73 6.83 11.82
CA ALA A 174 -5.64 7.43 10.50
C ALA A 174 -5.91 6.36 9.44
N VAL A 175 -6.91 6.59 8.60
CA VAL A 175 -7.20 5.78 7.42
C VAL A 175 -6.61 6.50 6.21
N LEU A 176 -5.70 5.86 5.48
CA LEU A 176 -5.19 6.36 4.22
C LEU A 176 -5.79 5.56 3.07
N ARG A 177 -6.71 6.20 2.31
CA ARG A 177 -7.28 5.66 1.07
C ARG A 177 -6.35 6.02 -0.07
N TYR A 178 -5.44 5.13 -0.42
CA TYR A 178 -4.53 5.39 -1.53
C TYR A 178 -4.99 4.76 -2.84
N PHE A 179 -4.42 5.27 -3.91
CA PHE A 179 -4.79 4.95 -5.29
C PHE A 179 -3.84 3.90 -5.87
N ASN A 180 -3.18 4.15 -6.98
CA ASN A 180 -2.32 3.16 -7.60
C ASN A 180 -0.87 3.32 -7.11
N VAL A 181 -0.45 2.45 -6.21
CA VAL A 181 0.93 2.49 -5.69
C VAL A 181 1.89 1.92 -6.73
N ALA A 182 3.00 2.62 -6.97
CA ALA A 182 3.97 2.26 -7.98
C ALA A 182 5.40 2.72 -7.58
N GLY A 183 6.40 2.34 -8.38
CA GLY A 183 7.79 2.66 -8.10
C GLY A 183 8.48 1.62 -7.22
N ALA A 184 9.65 1.95 -6.77
CA ALA A 184 10.47 1.16 -5.85
C ALA A 184 11.35 2.11 -5.03
N ASP A 185 12.05 1.60 -4.04
CA ASP A 185 13.03 2.37 -3.28
C ASP A 185 14.06 3.02 -4.23
N PRO A 186 14.28 4.34 -4.13
CA PRO A 186 15.22 5.02 -5.01
C PRO A 186 16.65 4.49 -4.95
N GLU A 187 17.04 3.90 -3.80
CA GLU A 187 18.35 3.26 -3.61
C GLU A 187 18.37 1.80 -4.08
N GLY A 188 17.23 1.28 -4.57
CA GLY A 188 17.12 -0.07 -5.10
C GLY A 188 17.25 -1.19 -4.06
N ARG A 189 16.93 -0.92 -2.80
CA ARG A 189 16.99 -1.93 -1.71
C ARG A 189 15.80 -2.87 -1.74
N ILE A 190 14.61 -2.32 -2.00
CA ILE A 190 13.32 -3.02 -1.97
C ILE A 190 12.38 -2.51 -3.06
N GLY A 191 11.42 -3.33 -3.42
CA GLY A 191 10.41 -2.98 -4.42
C GLY A 191 9.38 -4.10 -4.60
N LEU A 192 8.54 -4.01 -5.62
CA LEU A 192 7.51 -5.02 -5.89
C LEU A 192 8.14 -6.28 -6.49
N ALA A 193 8.27 -7.35 -5.70
CA ALA A 193 8.86 -8.63 -6.08
C ALA A 193 7.83 -9.77 -6.24
N THR A 194 6.56 -9.53 -5.87
CA THR A 194 5.49 -10.54 -5.94
C THR A 194 5.30 -11.05 -7.36
N VAL A 195 5.40 -12.36 -7.52
CA VAL A 195 5.19 -13.04 -8.81
C VAL A 195 3.73 -12.95 -9.22
N GLY A 196 3.47 -12.67 -10.50
CA GLY A 196 2.12 -12.56 -11.04
C GLY A 196 1.37 -11.28 -10.62
N ALA A 197 2.06 -10.28 -10.12
CA ALA A 197 1.46 -8.99 -9.79
C ALA A 197 0.75 -8.37 -11.00
N THR A 198 -0.43 -7.79 -10.75
CA THR A 198 -1.32 -7.25 -11.79
C THR A 198 -1.25 -5.73 -11.95
N HIS A 199 -0.33 -5.08 -11.25
CA HIS A 199 -0.16 -3.63 -11.31
C HIS A 199 0.36 -3.20 -12.68
N LEU A 200 -0.28 -2.22 -13.32
CA LEU A 200 0.04 -1.77 -14.67
C LEU A 200 1.53 -1.47 -14.85
N LEU A 201 2.11 -0.67 -13.95
CA LEU A 201 3.52 -0.28 -14.08
C LEU A 201 4.46 -1.50 -13.95
N LYS A 202 4.16 -2.46 -13.05
CA LYS A 202 4.90 -3.72 -12.94
C LYS A 202 4.86 -4.51 -14.24
N ILE A 203 3.67 -4.69 -14.82
CA ILE A 203 3.48 -5.39 -16.11
C ILE A 203 4.25 -4.67 -17.23
N ALA A 204 4.27 -3.34 -17.22
CA ALA A 204 4.96 -2.54 -18.24
C ALA A 204 6.49 -2.68 -18.13
N VAL A 205 7.06 -2.65 -16.92
CA VAL A 205 8.51 -2.85 -16.74
C VAL A 205 8.92 -4.30 -17.00
N GLU A 206 8.08 -5.30 -16.69
CA GLU A 206 8.32 -6.70 -17.09
C GLU A 206 8.33 -6.87 -18.62
N ALA A 207 7.49 -6.14 -19.35
CA ALA A 207 7.52 -6.15 -20.82
C ALA A 207 8.77 -5.44 -21.36
N ALA A 208 9.15 -4.30 -20.78
CA ALA A 208 10.36 -3.58 -21.16
C ALA A 208 11.64 -4.37 -20.90
N THR A 209 11.66 -5.21 -19.85
CA THR A 209 12.80 -6.10 -19.52
C THR A 209 12.76 -7.45 -20.25
N GLY A 210 11.73 -7.69 -21.07
CA GLY A 210 11.60 -8.92 -21.88
C GLY A 210 11.02 -10.11 -21.12
N GLN A 211 10.56 -9.94 -19.89
CA GLN A 211 9.92 -11.01 -19.11
C GLN A 211 8.48 -11.29 -19.55
N ARG A 212 7.87 -10.34 -20.26
CA ARG A 212 6.54 -10.46 -20.91
C ARG A 212 6.67 -10.16 -22.40
N ALA A 213 6.00 -10.96 -23.21
CA ALA A 213 5.98 -10.75 -24.66
C ALA A 213 5.14 -9.51 -25.06
N LYS A 214 4.12 -9.16 -24.27
CA LYS A 214 3.17 -8.08 -24.57
C LYS A 214 2.46 -7.56 -23.31
N ILE A 215 1.81 -6.40 -23.48
CA ILE A 215 0.84 -5.84 -22.52
C ILE A 215 -0.54 -5.83 -23.15
N ASP A 216 -1.57 -6.26 -22.42
CA ASP A 216 -2.96 -6.12 -22.83
C ASP A 216 -3.54 -4.81 -22.25
N VAL A 217 -4.08 -3.94 -23.13
CA VAL A 217 -4.82 -2.72 -22.79
C VAL A 217 -6.30 -2.98 -22.94
N PHE A 218 -7.03 -2.89 -21.84
CA PHE A 218 -8.44 -3.24 -21.77
C PHE A 218 -9.33 -2.00 -21.95
N GLY A 219 -10.02 -1.91 -23.11
CA GLY A 219 -10.85 -0.77 -23.49
C GLY A 219 -10.04 0.42 -23.99
N THR A 220 -10.39 0.87 -25.20
CA THR A 220 -9.80 2.04 -25.87
C THR A 220 -10.89 2.99 -26.36
N ASP A 221 -12.09 2.80 -25.85
CA ASP A 221 -13.33 3.49 -26.24
C ASP A 221 -14.00 4.22 -25.06
N TYR A 222 -13.26 4.42 -23.96
CA TYR A 222 -13.73 5.27 -22.84
C TYR A 222 -13.74 6.75 -23.27
N PRO A 223 -14.66 7.57 -22.76
CA PRO A 223 -14.68 9.01 -23.00
C PRO A 223 -13.54 9.74 -22.23
N THR A 224 -12.31 9.36 -22.51
CA THR A 224 -11.06 9.92 -22.00
C THR A 224 -10.22 10.40 -23.19
N PRO A 225 -9.18 11.22 -22.99
CA PRO A 225 -8.41 11.80 -24.08
C PRO A 225 -7.83 10.81 -25.10
N ASP A 226 -7.42 9.62 -24.64
CA ASP A 226 -6.84 8.55 -25.48
C ASP A 226 -7.68 7.27 -25.51
N GLY A 227 -8.86 7.31 -24.92
CA GLY A 227 -9.80 6.18 -24.87
C GLY A 227 -9.50 5.14 -23.80
N SER A 228 -8.39 5.23 -23.07
CA SER A 228 -8.04 4.29 -22.00
C SER A 228 -8.38 4.82 -20.59
N CYS A 229 -8.42 3.95 -19.59
CA CYS A 229 -8.72 4.34 -18.21
C CYS A 229 -7.65 5.27 -17.62
N ILE A 230 -8.07 6.17 -16.71
CA ILE A 230 -7.18 7.12 -16.03
C ILE A 230 -7.03 6.73 -14.54
N ARG A 231 -5.80 6.77 -14.04
CA ARG A 231 -5.45 6.42 -12.67
C ARG A 231 -4.51 7.47 -12.07
N ASP A 232 -4.68 7.72 -10.77
CA ASP A 232 -3.74 8.47 -9.95
C ASP A 232 -2.68 7.51 -9.42
N PHE A 233 -1.42 7.73 -9.77
CA PHE A 233 -0.30 6.95 -9.29
C PHE A 233 0.37 7.67 -8.12
N ILE A 234 0.79 6.91 -7.12
CA ILE A 234 1.61 7.41 -6.02
C ILE A 234 2.86 6.55 -5.87
N HIS A 235 4.01 7.22 -5.75
CA HIS A 235 5.27 6.54 -5.48
C HIS A 235 5.23 5.88 -4.09
N VAL A 236 5.71 4.64 -4.00
CA VAL A 236 5.66 3.87 -2.75
C VAL A 236 6.41 4.53 -1.60
N SER A 237 7.53 5.22 -1.87
CA SER A 237 8.28 5.97 -0.86
C SER A 237 7.51 7.20 -0.37
N ASP A 238 6.81 7.93 -1.25
CA ASP A 238 5.94 9.04 -0.83
C ASP A 238 4.75 8.55 -0.01
N LEU A 239 4.20 7.39 -0.35
CA LEU A 239 3.16 6.76 0.45
C LEU A 239 3.68 6.37 1.84
N ALA A 240 4.89 5.82 1.96
CA ALA A 240 5.51 5.53 3.25
C ALA A 240 5.71 6.80 4.08
N GLN A 241 6.16 7.90 3.47
CA GLN A 241 6.27 9.20 4.14
C GLN A 241 4.89 9.77 4.56
N ALA A 242 3.83 9.56 3.78
CA ALA A 242 2.47 9.93 4.17
C ALA A 242 2.01 9.18 5.43
N HIS A 243 2.31 7.88 5.54
CA HIS A 243 2.02 7.09 6.74
C HIS A 243 2.83 7.59 7.96
N ARG A 244 4.11 7.95 7.76
CA ARG A 244 4.93 8.55 8.81
C ARG A 244 4.36 9.89 9.29
N ALA A 245 3.95 10.75 8.37
CA ALA A 245 3.29 12.02 8.70
C ALA A 245 1.95 11.79 9.43
N ALA A 246 1.19 10.75 9.06
CA ALA A 246 -0.03 10.36 9.76
C ALA A 246 0.25 9.88 11.19
N LEU A 247 1.35 9.15 11.42
CA LEU A 247 1.80 8.76 12.76
C LEU A 247 2.12 9.98 13.61
N ALA A 248 2.90 10.92 13.08
CA ALA A 248 3.22 12.17 13.75
C ALA A 248 1.96 12.99 14.06
N TYR A 249 1.00 13.06 13.12
CA TYR A 249 -0.28 13.72 13.33
C TYR A 249 -1.07 13.09 14.49
N LEU A 250 -1.18 11.77 14.56
CA LEU A 250 -1.89 11.09 15.65
C LEU A 250 -1.19 11.29 16.99
N ARG A 251 0.14 11.29 17.04
CA ARG A 251 0.93 11.56 18.24
C ARG A 251 0.70 12.99 18.79
N ASN A 252 0.58 13.95 17.87
CA ASN A 252 0.43 15.37 18.22
C ASN A 252 -1.02 15.77 18.50
N SER A 253 -1.97 15.32 17.66
CA SER A 253 -3.36 15.77 17.73
C SER A 253 -4.29 14.85 18.53
N GLY A 254 -3.99 13.54 18.54
CA GLY A 254 -4.88 12.51 19.09
C GLY A 254 -6.22 12.36 18.35
N ARG A 255 -6.41 13.04 17.20
CA ARG A 255 -7.68 13.03 16.47
C ARG A 255 -7.66 12.01 15.35
N SER A 256 -8.72 11.21 15.27
CA SER A 256 -8.91 10.30 14.14
C SER A 256 -9.18 11.05 12.84
N THR A 257 -8.71 10.49 11.71
CA THR A 257 -8.90 11.08 10.38
C THR A 257 -8.97 10.02 9.29
N THR A 258 -9.64 10.34 8.19
CA THR A 258 -9.62 9.58 6.93
C THR A 258 -9.16 10.52 5.83
N LEU A 259 -8.18 10.10 5.05
CA LEU A 259 -7.51 10.93 4.04
C LEU A 259 -7.31 10.14 2.74
N ASN A 260 -7.57 10.79 1.62
CA ASN A 260 -7.12 10.30 0.33
C ASN A 260 -5.62 10.54 0.18
N CYS A 261 -4.90 9.52 -0.28
CA CYS A 261 -3.46 9.60 -0.49
C CYS A 261 -3.12 9.28 -1.94
N GLY A 262 -2.88 10.32 -2.71
CA GLY A 262 -2.53 10.34 -4.13
C GLY A 262 -1.87 11.67 -4.46
N TYR A 263 -1.63 11.91 -5.72
CA TYR A 263 -1.07 13.20 -6.17
C TYR A 263 -2.14 14.18 -6.65
N GLY A 264 -3.37 13.70 -6.88
CA GLY A 264 -4.44 14.49 -7.47
C GLY A 264 -4.24 14.69 -8.97
N ARG A 265 -3.41 13.89 -9.59
CA ARG A 265 -3.11 13.89 -11.02
C ARG A 265 -3.35 12.51 -11.62
N GLY A 266 -4.13 12.48 -12.70
CA GLY A 266 -4.43 11.25 -13.40
C GLY A 266 -3.53 11.04 -14.60
N TYR A 267 -3.11 9.79 -14.81
CA TYR A 267 -2.45 9.33 -16.03
C TYR A 267 -3.24 8.19 -16.64
N SER A 268 -3.34 8.18 -17.95
CA SER A 268 -4.00 7.10 -18.66
C SER A 268 -3.15 5.82 -18.68
N VAL A 269 -3.77 4.70 -19.02
CA VAL A 269 -3.05 3.43 -19.23
C VAL A 269 -2.01 3.58 -20.34
N LEU A 270 -2.36 4.25 -21.44
CA LEU A 270 -1.44 4.46 -22.56
C LEU A 270 -0.31 5.42 -22.21
N GLU A 271 -0.58 6.54 -21.51
CA GLU A 271 0.46 7.45 -21.00
C GLU A 271 1.45 6.70 -20.09
N THR A 272 0.96 5.78 -19.25
CA THR A 272 1.82 4.97 -18.36
C THR A 272 2.72 4.02 -19.16
N ILE A 273 2.21 3.39 -20.21
CA ILE A 273 2.99 2.55 -21.12
C ILE A 273 4.06 3.38 -21.84
N GLU A 274 3.70 4.57 -22.34
CA GLU A 274 4.65 5.46 -23.02
C GLU A 274 5.73 5.99 -22.07
N ALA A 275 5.41 6.25 -20.81
CA ALA A 275 6.42 6.61 -19.80
C ALA A 275 7.45 5.47 -19.64
N VAL A 276 7.02 4.22 -19.53
CA VAL A 276 7.95 3.08 -19.44
C VAL A 276 8.76 2.90 -20.71
N ARG A 277 8.18 3.09 -21.91
CA ARG A 277 8.92 3.08 -23.18
C ARG A 277 10.01 4.15 -23.19
N ARG A 278 9.67 5.37 -22.78
CA ARG A 278 10.59 6.51 -22.72
C ARG A 278 11.79 6.24 -21.82
N VAL A 279 11.53 5.82 -20.55
CA VAL A 279 12.60 5.63 -19.57
C VAL A 279 13.45 4.37 -19.84
N SER A 280 12.86 3.34 -20.44
CA SER A 280 13.60 2.09 -20.78
C SER A 280 14.34 2.16 -22.10
N GLY A 281 13.97 3.08 -23.00
CA GLY A 281 14.44 3.08 -24.39
C GLY A 281 14.00 1.84 -25.18
N ARG A 282 13.03 1.07 -24.68
CA ARG A 282 12.58 -0.20 -25.27
C ARG A 282 11.15 -0.05 -25.80
N ASN A 283 10.95 -0.56 -27.01
CA ASN A 283 9.61 -0.73 -27.56
C ASN A 283 9.17 -2.17 -27.34
N PHE A 284 8.01 -2.37 -26.73
CA PHE A 284 7.40 -3.67 -26.47
C PHE A 284 5.96 -3.71 -27.00
N ALA A 285 5.47 -4.91 -27.28
CA ALA A 285 4.19 -5.11 -27.92
C ALA A 285 3.02 -4.73 -26.97
N VAL A 286 2.02 -4.04 -27.51
CA VAL A 286 0.75 -3.73 -26.87
C VAL A 286 -0.38 -4.38 -27.67
N GLN A 287 -1.23 -5.12 -26.99
CA GLN A 287 -2.44 -5.69 -27.55
C GLN A 287 -3.66 -5.00 -26.97
N TYR A 288 -4.55 -4.55 -27.81
CA TYR A 288 -5.82 -3.95 -27.41
C TYR A 288 -6.89 -5.04 -27.26
N ALA A 289 -7.65 -4.96 -26.16
CA ALA A 289 -8.70 -5.89 -25.81
C ALA A 289 -9.98 -5.15 -25.42
N ALA A 290 -11.12 -5.85 -25.37
CA ALA A 290 -12.38 -5.30 -24.91
C ALA A 290 -12.29 -4.85 -23.43
N ARG A 291 -13.18 -3.95 -23.01
CA ARG A 291 -13.29 -3.51 -21.61
C ARG A 291 -13.45 -4.69 -20.67
N ARG A 292 -12.78 -4.65 -19.53
CA ARG A 292 -13.03 -5.61 -18.45
C ARG A 292 -14.27 -5.17 -17.65
N PRO A 293 -15.15 -6.10 -17.27
CA PRO A 293 -16.24 -5.79 -16.35
C PRO A 293 -15.71 -5.21 -15.03
N GLY A 294 -16.31 -4.11 -14.59
CA GLY A 294 -15.95 -3.47 -13.33
C GLY A 294 -14.75 -2.50 -13.40
N ASP A 295 -14.13 -2.29 -14.57
CA ASP A 295 -13.09 -1.25 -14.71
C ASP A 295 -13.73 0.14 -14.56
N ILE A 296 -13.16 0.93 -13.67
CA ILE A 296 -13.54 2.33 -13.44
C ILE A 296 -12.85 3.19 -14.48
N MET A 297 -13.59 4.04 -15.17
CA MET A 297 -13.05 4.90 -16.23
C MET A 297 -11.97 5.84 -15.71
N THR A 298 -12.26 6.59 -14.66
CA THR A 298 -11.33 7.58 -14.08
C THR A 298 -11.37 7.53 -12.56
N MET A 299 -10.18 7.41 -11.94
CA MET A 299 -10.04 7.40 -10.49
C MET A 299 -8.84 8.26 -10.09
N VAL A 300 -9.11 9.49 -9.63
CA VAL A 300 -8.11 10.49 -9.22
C VAL A 300 -8.51 11.07 -7.86
N ALA A 301 -7.55 11.26 -6.97
CA ALA A 301 -7.76 11.77 -5.62
C ALA A 301 -8.02 13.28 -5.60
N ASP A 302 -8.96 13.73 -4.79
CA ASP A 302 -8.87 15.07 -4.21
C ASP A 302 -7.90 15.00 -3.02
N THR A 303 -6.79 15.72 -3.12
CA THR A 303 -5.69 15.71 -2.13
C THR A 303 -5.72 16.93 -1.21
N SER A 304 -6.74 17.76 -1.28
CA SER A 304 -6.84 19.00 -0.49
C SER A 304 -6.79 18.73 1.00
N ARG A 305 -7.49 17.67 1.45
CA ARG A 305 -7.57 17.32 2.86
C ARG A 305 -6.27 16.77 3.44
N ILE A 306 -5.57 15.88 2.73
CA ILE A 306 -4.28 15.35 3.21
C ILE A 306 -3.24 16.47 3.31
N ARG A 307 -3.18 17.38 2.33
CA ARG A 307 -2.28 18.54 2.32
C ARG A 307 -2.57 19.52 3.46
N ALA A 308 -3.84 19.69 3.84
CA ALA A 308 -4.23 20.57 4.95
C ALA A 308 -4.05 19.90 6.33
N THR A 309 -3.99 18.56 6.40
CA THR A 309 -3.99 17.82 7.66
C THR A 309 -2.61 17.34 8.05
N LEU A 310 -1.82 16.86 7.09
CA LEU A 310 -0.50 16.30 7.31
C LEU A 310 0.61 17.26 6.85
N ASP A 311 1.70 17.31 7.60
CA ASP A 311 2.96 17.92 7.14
C ASP A 311 3.65 16.92 6.21
N TRP A 312 3.13 16.83 4.98
CA TRP A 312 3.58 15.90 3.96
C TRP A 312 3.62 16.56 2.59
N THR A 313 4.77 16.47 1.95
CA THR A 313 5.00 16.95 0.58
C THR A 313 5.58 15.80 -0.23
N PRO A 314 4.93 15.39 -1.35
CA PRO A 314 5.47 14.39 -2.25
C PRO A 314 6.82 14.82 -2.83
N GLN A 315 7.71 13.86 -3.05
CA GLN A 315 9.04 14.07 -3.65
C GLN A 315 9.15 13.44 -5.05
N TYR A 316 8.28 12.48 -5.37
CA TYR A 316 8.36 11.66 -6.58
C TYR A 316 7.06 11.70 -7.41
N ASP A 317 6.40 12.86 -7.50
CA ASP A 317 5.10 13.05 -8.15
C ASP A 317 5.17 13.16 -9.70
N ASP A 318 6.18 12.57 -10.27
CA ASP A 318 6.42 12.49 -11.72
C ASP A 318 6.41 11.04 -12.21
N LEU A 319 5.63 10.77 -13.26
CA LEU A 319 5.43 9.41 -13.77
C LEU A 319 6.71 8.78 -14.33
N ASP A 320 7.59 9.56 -14.95
CA ASP A 320 8.86 9.08 -15.48
C ASP A 320 9.82 8.69 -14.34
N THR A 321 9.82 9.45 -13.25
CA THR A 321 10.56 9.11 -12.02
C THR A 321 10.05 7.81 -11.41
N ILE A 322 8.73 7.67 -11.26
CA ILE A 322 8.10 6.43 -10.77
C ILE A 322 8.48 5.22 -11.63
N ALA A 323 8.39 5.40 -12.97
CA ALA A 323 8.74 4.34 -13.93
C ALA A 323 10.23 3.99 -13.90
N THR A 324 11.12 4.98 -13.73
CA THR A 324 12.56 4.80 -13.63
C THR A 324 12.93 3.94 -12.42
N HIS A 325 12.38 4.25 -11.23
CA HIS A 325 12.66 3.47 -10.02
C HIS A 325 12.09 2.05 -10.12
N ALA A 326 10.88 1.89 -10.69
CA ALA A 326 10.30 0.57 -10.93
C ALA A 326 11.14 -0.27 -11.90
N LEU A 327 11.65 0.33 -12.98
CA LEU A 327 12.48 -0.34 -13.97
C LEU A 327 13.84 -0.73 -13.40
N ALA A 328 14.47 0.15 -12.64
CA ALA A 328 15.74 -0.14 -11.97
C ALA A 328 15.63 -1.35 -11.03
N TRP A 329 14.57 -1.37 -10.22
CA TRP A 329 14.26 -2.49 -9.34
C TRP A 329 14.02 -3.79 -10.11
N GLU A 330 13.20 -3.75 -11.15
CA GLU A 330 12.88 -4.93 -11.94
C GLU A 330 14.12 -5.53 -12.62
N THR A 331 15.01 -4.68 -13.12
CA THR A 331 16.28 -5.08 -13.72
C THR A 331 17.18 -5.77 -12.69
N LYS A 332 17.28 -5.21 -11.48
CA LYS A 332 18.03 -5.83 -10.38
C LYS A 332 17.45 -7.19 -10.00
N LEU A 333 16.14 -7.24 -9.76
CA LEU A 333 15.44 -8.46 -9.37
C LEU A 333 15.60 -9.60 -10.40
N MET A 334 15.56 -9.26 -11.69
CA MET A 334 15.81 -10.20 -12.78
C MET A 334 17.25 -10.73 -12.75
N SER A 335 18.22 -9.87 -12.51
CA SER A 335 19.63 -10.26 -12.41
C SER A 335 19.89 -11.23 -11.25
N GLU A 336 19.31 -10.96 -10.09
CA GLU A 336 19.40 -11.80 -8.90
C GLU A 336 18.76 -13.18 -9.16
N ARG A 337 17.56 -13.24 -9.73
CA ARG A 337 16.90 -14.51 -10.08
C ARG A 337 17.68 -15.35 -11.07
N ASN A 338 18.32 -14.72 -12.05
CA ASN A 338 19.16 -15.43 -13.02
C ASN A 338 20.43 -15.99 -12.38
N ALA A 339 21.05 -15.26 -11.44
CA ALA A 339 22.22 -15.73 -10.71
C ALA A 339 21.87 -16.95 -9.83
N ASP A 340 20.74 -16.91 -9.12
CA ASP A 340 20.26 -18.02 -8.29
C ASP A 340 19.99 -19.28 -9.12
N GLN A 341 19.37 -19.13 -10.30
CA GLN A 341 19.12 -20.25 -11.22
C GLN A 341 20.42 -20.87 -11.74
N GLN A 342 21.44 -20.06 -12.05
CA GLN A 342 22.75 -20.55 -12.50
C GLN A 342 23.47 -21.31 -11.38
N HIS A 343 23.42 -20.84 -10.14
CA HIS A 343 24.00 -21.53 -8.99
C HIS A 343 23.30 -22.87 -8.72
N ALA A 344 21.97 -22.88 -8.78
CA ALA A 344 21.17 -24.11 -8.60
C ALA A 344 21.39 -25.14 -9.72
N ALA A 345 21.69 -24.72 -10.93
CA ALA A 345 22.00 -25.61 -12.06
C ALA A 345 23.44 -26.14 -12.04
N SER A 346 24.33 -25.53 -11.24
CA SER A 346 25.75 -25.89 -11.11
C SER A 346 26.07 -26.74 -9.87
N ALA A 347 25.07 -26.88 -8.94
CA ALA A 347 25.15 -27.71 -7.74
C ALA A 347 24.45 -29.05 -7.95
#